data_74acce1b4fb3cb04be8c93c94a3a91e4
#
_entry.id   74acce1b4fb3cb04be8c93c94a3a91e4
#
_cell.length_a   1.000
_cell.length_b   1.000
_cell.length_c   1.000
_cell.angle_alpha   90.00
_cell.angle_beta   90.00
_cell.angle_gamma   90.00
#
_symmetry.space_group_name_H-M   'P 1'
#
loop_
_entity.id
_entity.type
_entity.pdbx_description
1 polymer ?
#
loop_
_entity_poly.entity_id
_entity_poly.type
_entity_poly.pdbx_seq_one_letter_code
_entity_poly.pdbx_strand_id
1 'polypeptide(L)'
;ISTRDWSSDVCSSDLAYKRNPMRSERIASLSRYVMIDALNPAITSATQWFERTLDDSANKRLSIAEGFLTIDGILDLCLNVVDGLVVYPKVIEKRLRSELPFMATENIMMDAVKAGGDRQELHERIRTLSMEAGKNVKVEGKDNNLLELIAADPAFNMTLEQLESCMEPSRYVGRSEIQVTNFLRDVVQPILDANKDVLGVKAEITV
;
A
#
# COMPACT_ATOMS: atom_id res chain seq x y z
N ILE A 1 -11.43 16.20 6.75
CA ILE A 1 -11.27 16.61 5.35
C ILE A 1 -11.95 17.94 5.20
N SER A 2 -11.16 19.00 4.97
CA SER A 2 -11.66 20.36 4.77
C SER A 2 -12.55 20.39 3.52
N THR A 3 -13.73 20.98 3.64
CA THR A 3 -14.69 21.23 2.57
C THR A 3 -14.20 22.26 1.54
N ARG A 4 -12.94 22.73 1.63
CA ARG A 4 -12.36 23.76 0.78
C ARG A 4 -11.70 23.24 -0.51
N ASP A 5 -11.56 21.93 -0.69
CA ASP A 5 -10.93 21.35 -1.88
C ASP A 5 -11.89 21.24 -3.11
N TRP A 6 -12.99 21.96 -3.07
CA TRP A 6 -13.98 21.99 -4.16
C TRP A 6 -13.74 23.12 -5.16
N SER A 7 -12.56 23.72 -5.16
CA SER A 7 -12.29 24.83 -6.07
C SER A 7 -11.81 24.35 -7.44
N SER A 8 -12.65 24.58 -8.39
CA SER A 8 -12.35 25.11 -9.72
C SER A 8 -11.98 24.22 -10.89
N ASP A 9 -11.72 22.95 -10.77
CA ASP A 9 -11.57 22.15 -11.98
C ASP A 9 -12.88 21.40 -12.28
N VAL A 10 -13.76 22.07 -13.04
CA VAL A 10 -14.95 21.44 -13.62
C VAL A 10 -14.48 20.40 -14.64
N CYS A 11 -14.07 19.24 -14.13
CA CYS A 11 -13.88 18.06 -14.93
C CYS A 11 -15.24 17.38 -15.10
N SER A 12 -15.63 17.04 -16.32
CA SER A 12 -16.87 16.32 -16.65
C SER A 12 -17.02 14.96 -15.96
N SER A 13 -16.05 14.57 -15.14
CA SER A 13 -16.03 13.34 -14.33
C SER A 13 -16.36 13.56 -12.85
N ASP A 14 -16.74 14.77 -12.41
CA ASP A 14 -17.03 15.07 -11.01
C ASP A 14 -18.43 14.55 -10.61
N LEU A 15 -18.42 13.34 -10.10
CA LEU A 15 -19.57 12.79 -9.40
C LEU A 15 -19.56 13.28 -7.95
N ALA A 16 -20.72 13.62 -7.38
CA ALA A 16 -20.84 14.24 -6.05
C ALA A 16 -20.20 13.45 -4.90
N TYR A 17 -20.00 12.15 -5.05
CA TYR A 17 -19.35 11.26 -4.08
C TYR A 17 -17.89 10.94 -4.42
N LYS A 18 -17.43 11.28 -5.64
CA LYS A 18 -16.08 10.96 -6.10
C LYS A 18 -15.08 11.91 -5.44
N ARG A 19 -14.04 11.33 -4.88
CA ARG A 19 -12.89 12.08 -4.36
C ARG A 19 -11.65 11.66 -5.14
N ASN A 20 -11.06 12.62 -5.82
CA ASN A 20 -9.82 12.40 -6.55
C ASN A 20 -8.62 12.57 -5.62
N PRO A 21 -7.57 11.74 -5.74
CA PRO A 21 -6.34 11.87 -4.97
C PRO A 21 -5.43 12.98 -5.53
N MET A 22 -5.99 14.20 -5.71
CA MET A 22 -5.33 15.32 -6.40
C MET A 22 -3.95 15.66 -5.84
N ARG A 23 -3.78 15.59 -4.51
CA ARG A 23 -2.48 15.88 -3.88
C ARG A 23 -1.44 14.83 -4.23
N SER A 24 -1.79 13.56 -4.19
CA SER A 24 -0.91 12.45 -4.60
C SER A 24 -0.59 12.51 -6.10
N GLU A 25 -1.55 12.88 -6.93
CA GLU A 25 -1.33 13.07 -8.37
C GLU A 25 -0.40 14.27 -8.64
N ARG A 26 -0.52 15.36 -7.86
CA ARG A 26 0.38 16.51 -7.93
C ARG A 26 1.79 16.15 -7.53
N ILE A 27 1.97 15.37 -6.44
CA ILE A 27 3.28 14.81 -6.05
C ILE A 27 3.89 14.04 -7.22
N ALA A 28 3.16 13.12 -7.84
CA ALA A 28 3.64 12.32 -8.96
C ALA A 28 4.01 13.19 -10.18
N SER A 29 3.22 14.23 -10.46
CA SER A 29 3.47 15.16 -11.55
C SER A 29 4.74 15.99 -11.34
N LEU A 30 4.87 16.60 -10.17
CA LEU A 30 6.03 17.43 -9.81
C LEU A 30 7.31 16.58 -9.69
N SER A 31 7.21 15.34 -9.21
CA SER A 31 8.35 14.42 -9.16
C SER A 31 8.89 14.11 -10.55
N ARG A 32 8.03 13.92 -11.56
CA ARG A 32 8.49 13.74 -12.95
C ARG A 32 9.23 14.98 -13.46
N TYR A 33 8.75 16.17 -13.12
CA TYR A 33 9.43 17.43 -13.48
C TYR A 33 10.85 17.46 -12.90
N VAL A 34 11.01 17.22 -11.60
CA VAL A 34 12.32 17.22 -10.92
C VAL A 34 13.26 16.17 -11.51
N MET A 35 12.76 14.97 -11.81
CA MET A 35 13.57 13.93 -12.43
C MET A 35 14.14 14.34 -13.78
N ILE A 36 13.37 15.06 -14.59
CA ILE A 36 13.85 15.59 -15.88
C ILE A 36 14.76 16.77 -15.68
N ASP A 37 14.45 17.69 -14.76
CA ASP A 37 15.28 18.84 -14.42
C ASP A 37 16.67 18.43 -13.95
N ALA A 38 16.80 17.32 -13.22
CA ALA A 38 18.06 16.76 -12.76
C ALA A 38 19.04 16.38 -13.90
N LEU A 39 18.60 16.33 -15.15
CA LEU A 39 19.48 16.14 -16.32
C LEU A 39 20.25 17.41 -16.70
N ASN A 40 19.78 18.60 -16.33
CA ASN A 40 20.41 19.86 -16.66
C ASN A 40 21.88 19.91 -16.26
N PRO A 41 22.25 19.66 -14.97
CA PRO A 41 23.66 19.69 -14.58
C PRO A 41 24.51 18.60 -15.26
N ALA A 42 23.94 17.44 -15.56
CA ALA A 42 24.64 16.39 -16.24
C ALA A 42 24.97 16.76 -17.70
N ILE A 43 24.02 17.36 -18.41
CA ILE A 43 24.22 17.84 -19.80
C ILE A 43 25.20 19.01 -19.82
N THR A 44 25.08 19.95 -18.88
CA THR A 44 26.00 21.06 -18.73
C THR A 44 27.43 20.56 -18.51
N SER A 45 27.62 19.58 -17.62
CA SER A 45 28.93 18.97 -17.36
C SER A 45 29.50 18.27 -18.60
N ALA A 46 28.68 17.61 -19.38
CA ALA A 46 29.09 16.88 -20.58
C ALA A 46 29.60 17.80 -21.70
N THR A 47 29.14 19.05 -21.75
CA THR A 47 29.53 20.05 -22.77
C THR A 47 30.67 20.96 -22.35
N GLN A 48 31.10 20.93 -21.08
CA GLN A 48 32.25 21.69 -20.59
C GLN A 48 33.55 20.93 -20.82
N TRP A 49 34.60 21.67 -21.29
CA TRP A 49 35.89 21.07 -21.60
C TRP A 49 36.83 21.14 -20.35
N PHE A 50 37.81 22.03 -20.36
CA PHE A 50 38.78 22.13 -19.26
C PHE A 50 38.40 23.17 -18.21
N GLU A 51 37.64 24.16 -18.63
CA GLU A 51 37.19 25.25 -17.78
C GLU A 51 35.67 25.37 -17.86
N ARG A 52 35.12 25.89 -16.77
CA ARG A 52 33.70 26.24 -16.74
C ARG A 52 33.47 27.42 -17.70
N THR A 53 32.50 27.31 -18.57
CA THR A 53 32.02 28.36 -19.46
C THR A 53 30.81 29.08 -18.85
N LEU A 54 30.43 30.25 -19.42
CA LEU A 54 29.26 31.02 -18.93
C LEU A 54 27.93 30.47 -19.44
N ASP A 55 27.92 29.44 -20.29
CA ASP A 55 26.71 28.83 -20.82
C ASP A 55 25.83 28.17 -19.72
N ASP A 56 26.43 27.71 -18.62
CA ASP A 56 25.73 27.18 -17.47
C ASP A 56 24.98 28.25 -16.68
N SER A 57 25.36 29.52 -16.81
CA SER A 57 24.93 30.58 -15.92
C SER A 57 23.43 30.85 -15.93
N ALA A 58 22.80 30.83 -17.10
CA ALA A 58 21.36 31.00 -17.23
C ALA A 58 20.60 29.73 -16.81
N ASN A 59 21.07 28.58 -17.29
CA ASN A 59 20.45 27.27 -17.00
C ASN A 59 20.37 27.00 -15.49
N LYS A 60 21.47 27.11 -14.76
CA LYS A 60 21.49 26.84 -13.31
C LYS A 60 20.60 27.74 -12.48
N ARG A 61 20.36 29.00 -12.93
CA ARG A 61 19.49 29.92 -12.20
C ARG A 61 18.02 29.50 -12.27
N LEU A 62 17.65 28.74 -13.29
CA LEU A 62 16.34 28.15 -13.42
C LEU A 62 16.31 26.77 -12.76
N SER A 63 17.11 25.83 -13.26
CA SER A 63 17.08 24.44 -12.86
C SER A 63 17.29 24.21 -11.36
N ILE A 64 18.29 24.89 -10.76
CA ILE A 64 18.55 24.72 -9.32
C ILE A 64 17.41 25.32 -8.49
N ALA A 65 17.00 26.56 -8.79
CA ALA A 65 15.95 27.21 -8.03
C ALA A 65 14.61 26.46 -8.13
N GLU A 66 14.18 26.12 -9.34
CA GLU A 66 12.94 25.39 -9.58
C GLU A 66 12.97 23.97 -9.01
N GLY A 67 14.10 23.29 -9.13
CA GLY A 67 14.29 21.95 -8.56
C GLY A 67 14.09 21.93 -7.05
N PHE A 68 14.76 22.84 -6.31
CA PHE A 68 14.61 22.93 -4.85
C PHE A 68 13.21 23.37 -4.42
N LEU A 69 12.63 24.40 -5.03
CA LEU A 69 11.27 24.84 -4.72
C LEU A 69 10.23 23.75 -5.00
N THR A 70 10.42 22.99 -6.09
CA THR A 70 9.52 21.89 -6.45
C THR A 70 9.61 20.75 -5.43
N ILE A 71 10.83 20.40 -4.99
CA ILE A 71 11.04 19.36 -3.96
C ILE A 71 10.41 19.79 -2.66
N ASP A 72 10.58 21.03 -2.23
CA ASP A 72 9.97 21.57 -1.03
C ASP A 72 8.44 21.45 -1.08
N GLY A 73 7.83 21.88 -2.17
CA GLY A 73 6.38 21.71 -2.38
C GLY A 73 5.92 20.23 -2.41
N ILE A 74 6.73 19.31 -2.96
CA ILE A 74 6.45 17.87 -2.91
C ILE A 74 6.47 17.36 -1.47
N LEU A 75 7.45 17.76 -0.67
CA LEU A 75 7.60 17.35 0.73
C LEU A 75 6.42 17.84 1.57
N ASP A 76 6.01 19.09 1.40
CA ASP A 76 4.82 19.64 2.05
C ASP A 76 3.55 18.86 1.70
N LEU A 77 3.35 18.55 0.43
CA LEU A 77 2.25 17.70 -0.01
C LEU A 77 2.32 16.28 0.60
N CYS A 78 3.51 15.69 0.66
CA CYS A 78 3.72 14.39 1.29
C CYS A 78 3.34 14.40 2.78
N LEU A 79 3.82 15.39 3.53
CA LEU A 79 3.48 15.55 4.95
C LEU A 79 1.96 15.69 5.14
N ASN A 80 1.32 16.52 4.33
CA ASN A 80 -0.11 16.71 4.39
C ASN A 80 -0.91 15.43 4.05
N VAL A 81 -0.49 14.67 3.05
CA VAL A 81 -1.14 13.40 2.67
C VAL A 81 -0.97 12.35 3.78
N VAL A 82 0.23 12.24 4.36
CA VAL A 82 0.52 11.26 5.42
C VAL A 82 -0.25 11.59 6.69
N ASP A 83 -0.28 12.86 7.10
CA ASP A 83 -1.04 13.31 8.28
C ASP A 83 -2.56 13.09 8.11
N GLY A 84 -3.05 13.19 6.87
CA GLY A 84 -4.46 13.00 6.54
C GLY A 84 -4.88 11.58 6.19
N LEU A 85 -4.02 10.56 6.34
CA LEU A 85 -4.36 9.18 6.00
C LEU A 85 -5.48 8.63 6.88
N VAL A 86 -6.51 8.08 6.23
CA VAL A 86 -7.63 7.42 6.90
C VAL A 86 -7.65 5.95 6.55
N VAL A 87 -7.59 5.11 7.58
CA VAL A 87 -7.70 3.65 7.44
C VAL A 87 -9.12 3.21 7.84
N TYR A 88 -9.71 2.31 7.09
CA TYR A 88 -11.03 1.73 7.37
C TYR A 88 -10.90 0.25 7.78
N PRO A 89 -10.63 -0.06 9.07
CA PRO A 89 -10.35 -1.43 9.52
C PRO A 89 -11.49 -2.41 9.19
N LYS A 90 -12.75 -2.00 9.33
CA LYS A 90 -13.90 -2.84 9.02
C LYS A 90 -14.02 -3.20 7.54
N VAL A 91 -13.58 -2.33 6.64
CA VAL A 91 -13.56 -2.60 5.20
C VAL A 91 -12.47 -3.62 4.88
N ILE A 92 -11.29 -3.45 5.50
CA ILE A 92 -10.18 -4.39 5.39
C ILE A 92 -10.60 -5.76 5.92
N GLU A 93 -11.19 -5.82 7.11
CA GLU A 93 -11.69 -7.05 7.73
C GLU A 93 -12.71 -7.76 6.83
N LYS A 94 -13.68 -7.04 6.29
CA LYS A 94 -14.68 -7.60 5.37
C LYS A 94 -14.01 -8.21 4.14
N ARG A 95 -13.01 -7.54 3.57
CA ARG A 95 -12.26 -8.05 2.41
C ARG A 95 -11.45 -9.29 2.78
N LEU A 96 -10.75 -9.26 3.91
CA LEU A 96 -9.99 -10.41 4.39
C LEU A 96 -10.89 -11.63 4.62
N ARG A 97 -12.03 -11.47 5.29
CA ARG A 97 -12.97 -12.56 5.54
C ARG A 97 -13.51 -13.21 4.26
N SER A 98 -13.63 -12.47 3.17
CA SER A 98 -14.06 -13.03 1.89
C SER A 98 -12.99 -13.85 1.16
N GLU A 99 -11.71 -13.50 1.34
CA GLU A 99 -10.59 -14.12 0.60
C GLU A 99 -9.79 -15.13 1.45
N LEU A 100 -9.72 -14.90 2.76
CA LEU A 100 -8.88 -15.64 3.67
C LEU A 100 -9.17 -17.16 3.70
N PRO A 101 -10.42 -17.64 3.57
CA PRO A 101 -10.68 -19.08 3.49
C PRO A 101 -9.92 -19.77 2.36
N PHE A 102 -9.78 -19.11 1.19
CA PHE A 102 -9.01 -19.67 0.07
C PHE A 102 -7.50 -19.65 0.34
N MET A 103 -7.02 -18.61 1.03
CA MET A 103 -5.58 -18.48 1.39
C MET A 103 -5.19 -19.48 2.47
N ALA A 104 -6.09 -19.81 3.38
CA ALA A 104 -5.86 -20.68 4.53
C ALA A 104 -5.87 -22.17 4.20
N THR A 105 -6.23 -22.55 3.00
CA THR A 105 -6.40 -23.96 2.60
C THR A 105 -5.17 -24.83 2.88
N GLU A 106 -3.96 -24.31 2.72
CA GLU A 106 -2.73 -25.03 3.04
C GLU A 106 -2.59 -25.26 4.55
N ASN A 107 -2.87 -24.25 5.37
CA ASN A 107 -2.78 -24.36 6.83
C ASN A 107 -3.83 -25.36 7.34
N ILE A 108 -5.05 -25.29 6.85
CA ILE A 108 -6.14 -26.22 7.18
C ILE A 108 -5.72 -27.66 6.82
N MET A 109 -5.22 -27.86 5.60
CA MET A 109 -4.72 -29.17 5.17
C MET A 109 -3.61 -29.69 6.08
N MET A 110 -2.65 -28.86 6.43
CA MET A 110 -1.54 -29.26 7.29
C MET A 110 -1.99 -29.59 8.71
N ASP A 111 -2.96 -28.88 9.25
CA ASP A 111 -3.51 -29.18 10.57
C ASP A 111 -4.33 -30.50 10.55
N ALA A 112 -5.10 -30.77 9.48
CA ALA A 112 -5.78 -32.03 9.28
C ALA A 112 -4.79 -33.21 9.11
N VAL A 113 -3.65 -33.02 8.43
CA VAL A 113 -2.58 -34.03 8.31
C VAL A 113 -1.95 -34.34 9.67
N LYS A 114 -1.70 -33.31 10.49
CA LYS A 114 -1.20 -33.51 11.87
C LYS A 114 -2.19 -34.30 12.73
N ALA A 115 -3.48 -34.17 12.45
CA ALA A 115 -4.54 -34.96 13.11
C ALA A 115 -4.66 -36.40 12.57
N GLY A 116 -3.83 -36.81 11.60
CA GLY A 116 -3.74 -38.16 11.08
C GLY A 116 -4.35 -38.37 9.70
N GLY A 117 -4.76 -37.31 9.02
CA GLY A 117 -5.32 -37.38 7.65
C GLY A 117 -4.25 -37.63 6.58
N ASP A 118 -4.64 -38.28 5.46
CA ASP A 118 -3.77 -38.47 4.31
C ASP A 118 -3.64 -37.18 3.50
N ARG A 119 -2.39 -36.71 3.30
CA ARG A 119 -2.12 -35.43 2.61
C ARG A 119 -2.64 -35.39 1.17
N GLN A 120 -2.53 -36.51 0.44
CA GLN A 120 -2.93 -36.56 -0.97
C GLN A 120 -4.47 -36.50 -1.10
N GLU A 121 -5.15 -37.27 -0.26
CA GLU A 121 -6.60 -37.28 -0.20
C GLU A 121 -7.14 -35.91 0.22
N LEU A 122 -6.62 -35.33 1.28
CA LEU A 122 -7.02 -34.01 1.77
C LEU A 122 -6.79 -32.91 0.74
N HIS A 123 -5.68 -32.96 0.01
CA HIS A 123 -5.39 -31.99 -1.07
C HIS A 123 -6.46 -32.05 -2.17
N GLU A 124 -6.83 -33.25 -2.64
CA GLU A 124 -7.83 -33.37 -3.68
C GLU A 124 -9.23 -32.95 -3.20
N ARG A 125 -9.57 -33.24 -1.96
CA ARG A 125 -10.82 -32.75 -1.34
C ARG A 125 -10.87 -31.26 -1.24
N ILE A 126 -9.82 -30.60 -0.69
CA ILE A 126 -9.73 -29.13 -0.63
C ILE A 126 -9.85 -28.52 -2.03
N ARG A 127 -9.19 -29.10 -3.02
CA ARG A 127 -9.28 -28.63 -4.41
C ARG A 127 -10.73 -28.63 -4.90
N THR A 128 -11.44 -29.71 -4.68
CA THR A 128 -12.84 -29.87 -5.12
C THR A 128 -13.74 -28.88 -4.38
N LEU A 129 -13.65 -28.82 -3.05
CA LEU A 129 -14.46 -27.91 -2.23
C LEU A 129 -14.16 -26.43 -2.52
N SER A 130 -12.89 -26.09 -2.80
CA SER A 130 -12.49 -24.73 -3.20
C SER A 130 -13.07 -24.33 -4.56
N MET A 131 -13.19 -25.27 -5.50
CA MET A 131 -13.86 -25.01 -6.78
C MET A 131 -15.37 -24.78 -6.61
N GLU A 132 -16.01 -25.54 -5.73
CA GLU A 132 -17.43 -25.35 -5.40
C GLU A 132 -17.68 -24.00 -4.73
N ALA A 133 -16.91 -23.67 -3.68
CA ALA A 133 -16.99 -22.37 -3.03
C ALA A 133 -16.66 -21.21 -4.01
N GLY A 134 -15.66 -21.40 -4.88
CA GLY A 134 -15.30 -20.44 -5.92
C GLY A 134 -16.44 -20.21 -6.93
N LYS A 135 -17.24 -21.24 -7.26
CA LYS A 135 -18.43 -21.09 -8.10
C LYS A 135 -19.51 -20.28 -7.37
N ASN A 136 -19.76 -20.55 -6.09
CA ASN A 136 -20.72 -19.80 -5.29
C ASN A 136 -20.37 -18.29 -5.25
N VAL A 137 -19.09 -17.97 -5.04
CA VAL A 137 -18.62 -16.57 -4.99
C VAL A 137 -18.65 -15.91 -6.37
N LYS A 138 -18.07 -16.55 -7.39
CA LYS A 138 -17.79 -15.91 -8.70
C LYS A 138 -18.99 -15.98 -9.67
N VAL A 139 -19.79 -17.03 -9.63
CA VAL A 139 -20.91 -17.24 -10.54
C VAL A 139 -22.23 -16.82 -9.91
N GLU A 140 -22.43 -17.16 -8.64
CA GLU A 140 -23.70 -16.93 -7.97
C GLU A 140 -23.70 -15.64 -7.12
N GLY A 141 -22.53 -14.99 -6.92
CA GLY A 141 -22.41 -13.76 -6.15
C GLY A 141 -22.72 -13.93 -4.66
N LYS A 142 -22.60 -15.15 -4.14
CA LYS A 142 -22.83 -15.49 -2.72
C LYS A 142 -21.55 -15.30 -1.91
N ASP A 143 -21.70 -15.33 -0.59
CA ASP A 143 -20.55 -15.33 0.32
C ASP A 143 -19.73 -16.62 0.18
N ASN A 144 -18.46 -16.54 0.60
CA ASN A 144 -17.56 -17.68 0.61
C ASN A 144 -17.94 -18.66 1.72
N ASN A 145 -18.32 -19.87 1.34
CA ASN A 145 -18.75 -20.93 2.24
C ASN A 145 -17.76 -22.11 2.32
N LEU A 146 -16.48 -21.85 2.00
CA LEU A 146 -15.47 -22.92 1.96
C LEU A 146 -15.27 -23.59 3.34
N LEU A 147 -15.32 -22.81 4.41
CA LEU A 147 -15.13 -23.33 5.77
C LEU A 147 -16.26 -24.29 6.16
N GLU A 148 -17.49 -23.95 5.81
CA GLU A 148 -18.67 -24.77 6.05
C GLU A 148 -18.60 -26.08 5.25
N LEU A 149 -18.13 -26.02 4.00
CA LEU A 149 -17.93 -27.19 3.16
C LEU A 149 -16.85 -28.12 3.73
N ILE A 150 -15.74 -27.56 4.20
CA ILE A 150 -14.66 -28.34 4.84
C ILE A 150 -15.13 -28.93 6.17
N ALA A 151 -15.87 -28.18 6.99
CA ALA A 151 -16.41 -28.67 8.26
C ALA A 151 -17.41 -29.84 8.08
N ALA A 152 -18.12 -29.83 6.97
CA ALA A 152 -19.07 -30.89 6.61
C ALA A 152 -18.38 -32.16 6.07
N ASP A 153 -17.13 -32.10 5.64
CA ASP A 153 -16.37 -33.23 5.11
C ASP A 153 -15.65 -33.99 6.24
N PRO A 154 -16.07 -35.24 6.55
CA PRO A 154 -15.50 -36.00 7.67
C PRO A 154 -14.00 -36.31 7.53
N ALA A 155 -13.43 -36.21 6.33
CA ALA A 155 -12.02 -36.48 6.11
C ALA A 155 -11.09 -35.47 6.84
N PHE A 156 -11.57 -34.25 7.08
CA PHE A 156 -10.80 -33.23 7.79
C PHE A 156 -10.86 -33.40 9.31
N ASN A 157 -11.93 -33.98 9.81
CA ASN A 157 -12.16 -34.16 11.26
C ASN A 157 -11.95 -32.86 12.05
N MET A 158 -12.39 -31.74 11.51
CA MET A 158 -12.26 -30.39 12.09
C MET A 158 -13.64 -29.76 12.25
N THR A 159 -13.83 -29.10 13.39
CA THR A 159 -15.04 -28.31 13.63
C THR A 159 -14.95 -26.94 12.96
N LEU A 160 -16.09 -26.30 12.72
CA LEU A 160 -16.13 -24.94 12.16
C LEU A 160 -15.34 -23.96 13.04
N GLU A 161 -15.42 -24.06 14.36
CA GLU A 161 -14.68 -23.23 15.31
C GLU A 161 -13.16 -23.41 15.16
N GLN A 162 -12.68 -24.63 14.94
CA GLN A 162 -11.26 -24.88 14.68
C GLN A 162 -10.82 -24.27 13.35
N LEU A 163 -11.65 -24.36 12.31
CA LEU A 163 -11.39 -23.73 11.01
C LEU A 163 -11.39 -22.22 11.10
N GLU A 164 -12.31 -21.62 11.83
CA GLU A 164 -12.35 -20.17 12.09
C GLU A 164 -11.09 -19.70 12.83
N SER A 165 -10.55 -20.50 13.74
CA SER A 165 -9.29 -20.19 14.42
C SER A 165 -8.07 -20.12 13.47
N CYS A 166 -8.16 -20.79 12.31
CA CYS A 166 -7.15 -20.67 11.26
C CYS A 166 -7.25 -19.36 10.48
N MET A 167 -8.38 -18.65 10.61
CA MET A 167 -8.66 -17.39 9.88
C MET A 167 -8.11 -16.15 10.59
N GLU A 168 -7.27 -16.29 11.60
CA GLU A 168 -6.67 -15.15 12.31
C GLU A 168 -5.68 -14.41 11.38
N PRO A 169 -5.94 -13.14 10.99
CA PRO A 169 -5.13 -12.43 10.00
C PRO A 169 -3.65 -12.27 10.41
N SER A 170 -3.37 -12.18 11.70
CA SER A 170 -2.00 -12.07 12.23
C SER A 170 -1.09 -13.24 11.84
N ARG A 171 -1.66 -14.40 11.55
CA ARG A 171 -0.92 -15.60 11.10
C ARG A 171 -0.39 -15.47 9.65
N TYR A 172 -0.89 -14.51 8.88
CA TYR A 172 -0.59 -14.33 7.45
C TYR A 172 0.24 -13.10 7.13
N VAL A 173 0.58 -12.28 8.14
CA VAL A 173 1.39 -11.06 7.95
C VAL A 173 2.90 -11.33 7.88
N GLY A 174 3.32 -12.57 8.14
CA GLY A 174 4.74 -12.96 8.12
C GLY A 174 5.58 -12.15 9.09
N ARG A 175 6.64 -11.51 8.58
CA ARG A 175 7.56 -10.69 9.38
C ARG A 175 7.30 -9.17 9.27
N SER A 176 6.20 -8.74 8.67
CA SER A 176 5.96 -7.33 8.39
C SER A 176 6.01 -6.46 9.65
N GLU A 177 5.38 -6.89 10.75
CA GLU A 177 5.40 -6.17 12.03
C GLU A 177 6.81 -6.01 12.59
N ILE A 178 7.59 -7.12 12.58
CA ILE A 178 8.98 -7.11 13.05
C ILE A 178 9.85 -6.20 12.18
N GLN A 179 9.65 -6.24 10.86
CA GLN A 179 10.39 -5.40 9.92
C GLN A 179 10.08 -3.91 10.13
N VAL A 180 8.82 -3.56 10.32
CA VAL A 180 8.42 -2.17 10.62
C VAL A 180 9.03 -1.72 11.95
N THR A 181 8.90 -2.52 13.00
CA THR A 181 9.46 -2.20 14.33
C THR A 181 10.97 -1.99 14.27
N ASN A 182 11.70 -2.88 13.60
CA ASN A 182 13.14 -2.76 13.44
C ASN A 182 13.51 -1.51 12.63
N PHE A 183 12.81 -1.24 11.52
CA PHE A 183 13.06 -0.07 10.71
C PHE A 183 12.83 1.24 11.48
N LEU A 184 11.74 1.33 12.22
CA LEU A 184 11.47 2.49 13.07
C LEU A 184 12.56 2.69 14.12
N ARG A 185 12.99 1.62 14.81
CA ARG A 185 14.02 1.68 15.84
C ARG A 185 15.40 1.99 15.28
N ASP A 186 15.80 1.28 14.21
CA ASP A 186 17.19 1.25 13.75
C ASP A 186 17.53 2.33 12.72
N VAL A 187 16.52 2.84 12.00
CA VAL A 187 16.69 3.83 10.94
C VAL A 187 15.97 5.14 11.26
N VAL A 188 14.69 5.10 11.57
CA VAL A 188 13.88 6.31 11.72
C VAL A 188 14.22 7.03 13.02
N GLN A 189 14.24 6.33 14.15
CA GLN A 189 14.48 6.95 15.45
C GLN A 189 15.81 7.69 15.56
N PRO A 190 16.95 7.15 15.09
CA PRO A 190 18.22 7.88 15.06
C PRO A 190 18.17 9.17 14.24
N ILE A 191 17.44 9.17 13.11
CA ILE A 191 17.28 10.39 12.28
C ILE A 191 16.45 11.43 13.03
N LEU A 192 15.35 11.05 13.66
CA LEU A 192 14.52 11.94 14.47
C LEU A 192 15.30 12.51 15.66
N ASP A 193 16.09 11.68 16.33
CA ASP A 193 16.91 12.09 17.47
C ASP A 193 18.00 13.07 17.09
N ALA A 194 18.58 12.91 15.89
CA ALA A 194 19.62 13.82 15.38
C ALA A 194 19.06 15.18 14.91
N ASN A 195 17.75 15.27 14.65
CA ASN A 195 17.11 16.46 14.07
C ASN A 195 15.96 17.00 14.93
N LYS A 196 16.05 16.85 16.26
CA LYS A 196 14.97 17.24 17.20
C LYS A 196 14.58 18.71 17.12
N ASP A 197 15.53 19.56 16.82
CA ASP A 197 15.38 21.02 16.72
C ASP A 197 14.60 21.50 15.50
N VAL A 198 14.47 20.66 14.48
CA VAL A 198 13.71 20.95 13.24
C VAL A 198 12.41 20.16 13.13
N LEU A 199 12.07 19.35 14.13
CA LEU A 199 10.82 18.61 14.15
C LEU A 199 9.61 19.51 14.46
N GLY A 200 8.44 19.13 13.95
CA GLY A 200 7.17 19.82 14.24
C GLY A 200 6.81 20.92 13.25
N VAL A 201 7.53 21.02 12.13
CA VAL A 201 7.11 21.86 11.01
C VAL A 201 5.77 21.33 10.47
N LYS A 202 4.77 22.22 10.42
CA LYS A 202 3.47 21.89 9.83
C LYS A 202 3.45 22.33 8.37
N ALA A 203 3.07 21.42 7.48
CA ALA A 203 2.84 21.78 6.09
C ALA A 203 1.60 22.67 5.98
N GLU A 204 1.77 23.93 5.62
CA GLU A 204 0.69 24.86 5.31
C GLU A 204 0.44 24.86 3.79
N ILE A 205 -0.59 24.17 3.38
CA ILE A 205 -1.01 24.18 1.96
C ILE A 205 -2.05 25.27 1.77
N THR A 206 -1.68 26.32 1.08
CA THR A 206 -2.53 27.48 0.76
C THR A 206 -3.14 27.40 -0.65
N VAL A 207 -3.65 26.24 -1.06
CA VAL A 207 -4.28 26.06 -2.38
C VAL A 207 -5.71 25.60 -2.24
#